data_74af825a39cb1f605a5101a0d67f6829
#
_entry.id   74af825a39cb1f605a5101a0d67f6829
#
_cell.length_a   1.000
_cell.length_b   1.000
_cell.length_c   1.000
_cell.angle_alpha   90.00
_cell.angle_beta   90.00
_cell.angle_gamma   90.00
#
_symmetry.space_group_name_H-M   'P 1'
#
loop_
_entity.id
_entity.type
_entity.pdbx_description
1 polymer ?
#
loop_
_entity_poly.entity_id
_entity_poly.type
_entity_poly.pdbx_seq_one_letter_code
_entity_poly.pdbx_strand_id
1 'polypeptide(L)'
;TDIINELSHASAEVKQLRRARHDAQDNAQLSFSALLEPAEPGEFSYTERYAVAAFTAAIYQASEAADFYFDLLEDEADEDLVAAVRAASQRGVSTGPYHQGDFLIFGDTSAEAALGTRLAAAFDWAHLLAFHPKDASPQAIGHLDAAGWSATDIVSLSQLVAFLAFQLRVAHGLSVLAGSAPSAPETTNPRPEQTPEWEPGEGTLVPDVVIDDWVRPWNS
;
A
#
# COMPACT_ATOMS: atom_id res chain seq x y z
N THR A 1 12.10 0.15 18.74
CA THR A 1 11.66 -1.13 18.14
C THR A 1 11.80 -1.06 16.62
N ASP A 2 12.15 -2.19 15.98
CA ASP A 2 12.24 -2.27 14.52
C ASP A 2 11.01 -2.99 13.98
N ILE A 3 10.10 -2.23 13.37
CA ILE A 3 8.82 -2.75 12.89
C ILE A 3 8.96 -3.92 11.91
N ILE A 4 9.97 -3.90 11.03
CA ILE A 4 10.18 -4.99 10.07
C ILE A 4 10.62 -6.27 10.78
N ASN A 5 11.45 -6.16 11.84
CA ASN A 5 11.82 -7.32 12.66
C ASN A 5 10.63 -7.93 13.41
N GLU A 6 9.69 -7.11 13.81
CA GLU A 6 8.46 -7.56 14.47
C GLU A 6 7.56 -8.29 13.49
N LEU A 7 7.20 -7.63 12.39
CA LEU A 7 6.31 -8.19 11.37
C LEU A 7 6.88 -9.43 10.67
N SER A 8 8.21 -9.62 10.65
CA SER A 8 8.85 -10.77 10.00
C SER A 8 9.13 -11.93 10.95
N HIS A 9 8.91 -11.77 12.26
CA HIS A 9 9.38 -12.72 13.27
C HIS A 9 10.83 -13.14 13.07
N ALA A 10 11.68 -12.19 12.67
CA ALA A 10 13.07 -12.43 12.28
C ALA A 10 13.85 -13.15 13.37
N SER A 11 14.55 -14.23 13.02
CA SER A 11 15.45 -14.93 13.93
C SER A 11 16.62 -14.03 14.35
N ALA A 12 17.36 -14.43 15.38
CA ALA A 12 18.53 -13.70 15.84
C ALA A 12 19.58 -13.52 14.72
N GLU A 13 19.76 -14.55 13.88
CA GLU A 13 20.67 -14.57 12.74
C GLU A 13 20.21 -13.57 11.67
N VAL A 14 18.92 -13.54 11.33
CA VAL A 14 18.35 -12.61 10.36
C VAL A 14 18.44 -11.18 10.86
N LYS A 15 18.16 -10.93 12.16
CA LYS A 15 18.36 -9.62 12.79
C LYS A 15 19.82 -9.16 12.71
N GLN A 16 20.79 -10.09 12.88
CA GLN A 16 22.21 -9.78 12.75
C GLN A 16 22.59 -9.45 11.30
N LEU A 17 22.06 -10.16 10.32
CA LEU A 17 22.27 -9.84 8.89
C LEU A 17 21.73 -8.46 8.53
N ARG A 18 20.56 -8.08 9.04
CA ARG A 18 19.99 -6.74 8.82
C ARG A 18 20.85 -5.62 9.36
N ARG A 19 21.55 -5.83 10.47
CA ARG A 19 22.45 -4.82 11.06
C ARG A 19 23.62 -4.46 10.13
N ALA A 20 24.00 -5.34 9.21
CA ALA A 20 24.99 -5.02 8.18
C ALA A 20 24.51 -3.91 7.22
N ARG A 21 23.21 -3.66 7.17
CA ARG A 21 22.55 -2.60 6.37
C ARG A 21 21.78 -1.65 7.30
N HIS A 22 22.48 -1.12 8.33
CA HIS A 22 21.87 -0.28 9.36
C HIS A 22 21.12 0.93 8.78
N ASP A 23 21.67 1.60 7.75
CA ASP A 23 21.01 2.73 7.10
C ASP A 23 19.63 2.33 6.53
N ALA A 24 19.52 1.16 5.91
CA ALA A 24 18.25 0.66 5.39
C ALA A 24 17.27 0.30 6.53
N GLN A 25 17.79 -0.23 7.63
CA GLN A 25 17.01 -0.54 8.82
C GLN A 25 16.46 0.74 9.48
N ASP A 26 17.34 1.72 9.71
CA ASP A 26 16.99 2.99 10.33
C ASP A 26 16.00 3.80 9.49
N ASN A 27 16.24 3.87 8.16
CA ASN A 27 15.35 4.56 7.25
C ASN A 27 13.97 3.89 7.16
N ALA A 28 13.88 2.56 7.24
CA ALA A 28 12.59 1.87 7.29
C ALA A 28 11.79 2.24 8.55
N GLN A 29 12.46 2.29 9.71
CA GLN A 29 11.80 2.71 10.96
C GLN A 29 11.40 4.18 10.94
N LEU A 30 12.28 5.07 10.42
CA LEU A 30 11.97 6.49 10.27
C LEU A 30 10.77 6.70 9.32
N SER A 31 10.69 5.92 8.23
CA SER A 31 9.56 5.98 7.30
C SER A 31 8.25 5.52 7.96
N PHE A 32 8.30 4.46 8.78
CA PHE A 32 7.14 4.04 9.57
C PHE A 32 6.63 5.18 10.45
N SER A 33 7.53 5.77 11.27
CA SER A 33 7.15 6.84 12.18
C SER A 33 6.63 8.08 11.43
N ALA A 34 7.26 8.46 10.32
CA ALA A 34 6.86 9.64 9.57
C ALA A 34 5.53 9.47 8.82
N LEU A 35 5.21 8.26 8.34
CA LEU A 35 4.04 8.02 7.50
C LEU A 35 2.83 7.50 8.29
N LEU A 36 3.05 6.76 9.37
CA LEU A 36 1.98 6.20 10.19
C LEU A 36 1.75 6.96 11.48
N GLU A 37 2.83 7.46 12.09
CA GLU A 37 2.78 8.12 13.39
C GLU A 37 3.46 9.51 13.37
N PRO A 38 3.14 10.39 12.39
CA PRO A 38 3.74 11.73 12.36
C PRO A 38 3.32 12.53 13.59
N ALA A 39 4.21 13.39 14.09
CA ALA A 39 3.91 14.23 15.25
C ALA A 39 2.69 15.14 15.05
N GLU A 40 2.44 15.55 13.80
CA GLU A 40 1.28 16.31 13.39
C GLU A 40 0.67 15.65 12.13
N PRO A 41 -0.42 14.89 12.27
CA PRO A 41 -1.00 14.13 11.17
C PRO A 41 -1.67 15.00 10.09
N GLY A 42 -2.06 16.23 10.44
CA GLY A 42 -2.81 17.11 9.54
C GLY A 42 -4.23 16.57 9.27
N GLU A 43 -4.71 16.76 8.04
CA GLU A 43 -6.04 16.28 7.63
C GLU A 43 -6.05 14.78 7.31
N PHE A 44 -4.90 14.19 7.01
CA PHE A 44 -4.75 12.73 6.88
C PHE A 44 -4.54 12.14 8.27
N SER A 45 -5.64 11.81 8.95
CA SER A 45 -5.69 11.40 10.36
C SER A 45 -4.99 10.06 10.63
N TYR A 46 -4.70 9.77 11.91
CA TYR A 46 -4.18 8.45 12.33
C TYR A 46 -5.14 7.32 11.96
N THR A 47 -6.42 7.51 12.21
CA THR A 47 -7.48 6.55 11.84
C THR A 47 -7.42 6.21 10.35
N GLU A 48 -7.33 7.22 9.47
CA GLU A 48 -7.22 6.99 8.03
C GLU A 48 -5.91 6.29 7.63
N ARG A 49 -4.78 6.65 8.27
CA ARG A 49 -3.47 5.99 8.03
C ARG A 49 -3.51 4.52 8.41
N TYR A 50 -4.04 4.19 9.58
CA TYR A 50 -4.15 2.80 10.04
C TYR A 50 -5.18 2.02 9.22
N ALA A 51 -6.30 2.63 8.82
CA ALA A 51 -7.26 2.00 7.92
C ALA A 51 -6.63 1.65 6.56
N VAL A 52 -5.86 2.57 5.96
CA VAL A 52 -5.14 2.32 4.70
C VAL A 52 -4.08 1.23 4.89
N ALA A 53 -3.36 1.24 6.01
CA ALA A 53 -2.34 0.24 6.29
C ALA A 53 -2.94 -1.16 6.49
N ALA A 54 -4.01 -1.27 7.28
CA ALA A 54 -4.73 -2.52 7.52
C ALA A 54 -5.33 -3.09 6.23
N PHE A 55 -6.03 -2.25 5.46
CA PHE A 55 -6.55 -2.61 4.15
C PHE A 55 -5.43 -3.10 3.21
N THR A 56 -4.34 -2.34 3.09
CA THR A 56 -3.22 -2.68 2.20
C THR A 56 -2.57 -3.99 2.61
N ALA A 57 -2.29 -4.20 3.89
CA ALA A 57 -1.71 -5.45 4.39
C ALA A 57 -2.63 -6.65 4.12
N ALA A 58 -3.94 -6.47 4.31
CA ALA A 58 -4.93 -7.53 4.08
C ALA A 58 -5.02 -7.93 2.60
N ILE A 59 -5.06 -6.97 1.66
CA ILE A 59 -5.09 -7.30 0.22
C ILE A 59 -3.77 -7.90 -0.29
N TYR A 60 -2.64 -7.64 0.39
CA TYR A 60 -1.38 -8.35 0.17
C TYR A 60 -1.35 -9.76 0.79
N GLN A 61 -2.40 -10.15 1.53
CA GLN A 61 -2.47 -11.41 2.28
C GLN A 61 -1.32 -11.57 3.30
N ALA A 62 -0.84 -10.46 3.82
CA ALA A 62 0.20 -10.40 4.85
C ALA A 62 -0.46 -10.44 6.23
N SER A 63 -0.90 -11.63 6.68
CA SER A 63 -1.74 -11.82 7.88
C SER A 63 -1.18 -11.14 9.12
N GLU A 64 0.09 -11.39 9.46
CA GLU A 64 0.74 -10.80 10.64
C GLU A 64 0.73 -9.26 10.62
N ALA A 65 1.03 -8.69 9.44
CA ALA A 65 0.99 -7.25 9.29
C ALA A 65 -0.44 -6.71 9.27
N ALA A 66 -1.37 -7.45 8.70
CA ALA A 66 -2.78 -7.06 8.72
C ALA A 66 -3.31 -7.04 10.16
N ASP A 67 -3.05 -8.07 10.94
CA ASP A 67 -3.46 -8.13 12.35
C ASP A 67 -2.85 -6.97 13.13
N PHE A 68 -1.55 -6.71 12.97
CA PHE A 68 -0.87 -5.57 13.60
C PHE A 68 -1.52 -4.21 13.26
N TYR A 69 -1.84 -3.97 11.98
CA TYR A 69 -2.45 -2.71 11.59
C TYR A 69 -3.93 -2.62 11.96
N PHE A 70 -4.64 -3.74 12.03
CA PHE A 70 -5.99 -3.76 12.58
C PHE A 70 -6.01 -3.47 14.08
N ASP A 71 -5.06 -3.98 14.85
CA ASP A 71 -4.92 -3.66 16.28
C ASP A 71 -4.74 -2.13 16.48
N LEU A 72 -3.86 -1.49 15.68
CA LEU A 72 -3.70 -0.04 15.70
C LEU A 72 -4.97 0.72 15.29
N LEU A 73 -5.73 0.20 14.33
CA LEU A 73 -6.98 0.80 13.91
C LEU A 73 -8.07 0.68 14.99
N GLU A 74 -8.13 -0.46 15.68
CA GLU A 74 -9.08 -0.71 16.78
C GLU A 74 -8.87 0.23 17.97
N ASP A 75 -7.64 0.72 18.18
CA ASP A 75 -7.33 1.73 19.20
C ASP A 75 -7.83 3.14 18.83
N GLU A 76 -8.03 3.43 17.53
CA GLU A 76 -8.36 4.76 17.02
C GLU A 76 -9.74 4.90 16.38
N ALA A 77 -10.43 3.79 16.12
CA ALA A 77 -11.69 3.75 15.40
C ALA A 77 -12.78 2.98 16.16
N ASP A 78 -14.05 3.26 15.82
CA ASP A 78 -15.16 2.45 16.29
C ASP A 78 -15.25 1.09 15.58
N GLU A 79 -15.98 0.16 16.18
CA GLU A 79 -16.15 -1.21 15.67
C GLU A 79 -16.78 -1.24 14.27
N ASP A 80 -17.65 -0.28 13.95
CA ASP A 80 -18.36 -0.22 12.67
C ASP A 80 -17.36 0.11 11.54
N LEU A 81 -16.45 1.06 11.76
CA LEU A 81 -15.42 1.40 10.79
C LEU A 81 -14.42 0.24 10.61
N VAL A 82 -13.97 -0.38 11.69
CA VAL A 82 -13.09 -1.56 11.63
C VAL A 82 -13.73 -2.68 10.81
N ALA A 83 -15.01 -2.97 11.06
CA ALA A 83 -15.75 -3.98 10.31
C ALA A 83 -15.87 -3.61 8.82
N ALA A 84 -16.09 -2.34 8.50
CA ALA A 84 -16.16 -1.84 7.12
C ALA A 84 -14.81 -1.99 6.40
N VAL A 85 -13.68 -1.70 7.05
CA VAL A 85 -12.34 -1.89 6.51
C VAL A 85 -12.06 -3.38 6.24
N ARG A 86 -12.42 -4.26 7.19
CA ARG A 86 -12.32 -5.72 7.00
C ARG A 86 -13.16 -6.20 5.81
N ALA A 87 -14.40 -5.74 5.70
CA ALA A 87 -15.28 -6.08 4.58
C ALA A 87 -14.72 -5.59 3.22
N ALA A 88 -14.17 -4.39 3.18
CA ALA A 88 -13.53 -3.85 1.97
C ALA A 88 -12.33 -4.69 1.53
N SER A 89 -11.48 -5.12 2.46
CA SER A 89 -10.31 -5.95 2.15
C SER A 89 -10.67 -7.34 1.62
N GLN A 90 -11.87 -7.86 1.96
CA GLN A 90 -12.37 -9.15 1.46
C GLN A 90 -12.80 -9.11 -0.02
N ARG A 91 -12.92 -7.94 -0.63
CA ARG A 91 -13.14 -7.83 -2.09
C ARG A 91 -11.99 -8.44 -2.90
N GLY A 92 -10.82 -8.61 -2.27
CA GLY A 92 -9.64 -9.22 -2.87
C GLY A 92 -8.94 -8.29 -3.85
N VAL A 93 -8.27 -8.89 -4.83
CA VAL A 93 -7.46 -8.17 -5.83
C VAL A 93 -8.07 -8.39 -7.21
N SER A 94 -8.27 -7.31 -7.97
CA SER A 94 -8.73 -7.40 -9.35
C SER A 94 -7.65 -8.01 -10.26
N THR A 95 -8.07 -8.77 -11.26
CA THR A 95 -7.18 -9.48 -12.21
C THR A 95 -7.11 -8.80 -13.58
N GLY A 96 -8.00 -7.87 -13.86
CA GLY A 96 -8.08 -7.13 -15.13
C GLY A 96 -7.55 -5.71 -15.02
N PRO A 97 -7.66 -4.92 -16.08
CA PRO A 97 -7.45 -3.49 -16.02
C PRO A 97 -8.28 -2.88 -14.89
N TYR A 98 -7.65 -2.03 -14.07
CA TYR A 98 -8.24 -1.51 -12.84
C TYR A 98 -9.62 -0.86 -13.02
N HIS A 99 -9.81 -0.17 -14.14
CA HIS A 99 -11.06 0.52 -14.48
C HIS A 99 -12.16 -0.38 -15.06
N GLN A 100 -11.92 -1.67 -15.23
CA GLN A 100 -12.84 -2.64 -15.81
C GLN A 100 -13.30 -3.66 -14.76
N GLY A 101 -14.07 -3.27 -13.77
CA GLY A 101 -14.58 -4.26 -12.85
C GLY A 101 -15.28 -3.70 -11.64
N ASP A 102 -15.96 -4.58 -10.93
CA ASP A 102 -16.73 -4.31 -9.72
C ASP A 102 -15.84 -4.13 -8.48
N PHE A 103 -14.54 -3.88 -8.68
CA PHE A 103 -13.61 -3.75 -7.57
C PHE A 103 -13.69 -2.36 -6.90
N LEU A 104 -14.01 -1.32 -7.65
CA LEU A 104 -14.05 0.04 -7.13
C LEU A 104 -15.01 0.16 -5.96
N ILE A 105 -14.51 0.77 -4.89
CA ILE A 105 -15.26 1.06 -3.66
C ILE A 105 -15.89 2.45 -3.78
N PHE A 106 -15.13 3.41 -4.32
CA PHE A 106 -15.61 4.76 -4.59
C PHE A 106 -16.72 4.72 -5.65
N GLY A 107 -17.88 5.27 -5.30
CA GLY A 107 -19.10 5.16 -6.12
C GLY A 107 -20.01 3.98 -5.77
N ASP A 108 -19.56 3.03 -4.92
CA ASP A 108 -20.42 2.03 -4.32
C ASP A 108 -21.11 2.62 -3.08
N THR A 109 -22.38 2.99 -3.23
CA THR A 109 -23.16 3.68 -2.17
C THR A 109 -23.15 2.94 -0.83
N SER A 110 -23.13 1.60 -0.86
CA SER A 110 -23.13 0.78 0.37
C SER A 110 -21.80 0.83 1.08
N ALA A 111 -20.71 0.66 0.33
CA ALA A 111 -19.35 0.70 0.87
C ALA A 111 -18.96 2.12 1.33
N GLU A 112 -19.32 3.15 0.56
CA GLU A 112 -19.10 4.54 0.97
C GLU A 112 -19.89 4.95 2.21
N ALA A 113 -21.10 4.43 2.39
CA ALA A 113 -21.89 4.69 3.59
C ALA A 113 -21.23 4.14 4.86
N ALA A 114 -20.48 3.03 4.74
CA ALA A 114 -19.79 2.39 5.86
C ALA A 114 -18.38 2.95 6.10
N LEU A 115 -17.64 3.25 5.04
CA LEU A 115 -16.24 3.71 5.10
C LEU A 115 -16.09 5.24 5.13
N GLY A 116 -17.06 5.95 4.59
CA GLY A 116 -16.91 7.34 4.18
C GLY A 116 -16.23 7.46 2.81
N THR A 117 -16.58 8.53 2.10
CA THR A 117 -16.10 8.78 0.72
C THR A 117 -14.58 8.89 0.63
N ARG A 118 -13.92 9.50 1.63
CA ARG A 118 -12.45 9.64 1.65
C ARG A 118 -11.75 8.30 1.71
N LEU A 119 -12.12 7.41 2.63
CA LEU A 119 -11.49 6.09 2.74
C LEU A 119 -11.82 5.21 1.54
N ALA A 120 -13.03 5.27 0.99
CA ALA A 120 -13.39 4.54 -0.22
C ALA A 120 -12.44 4.88 -1.38
N ALA A 121 -12.23 6.17 -1.64
CA ALA A 121 -11.29 6.63 -2.67
C ALA A 121 -9.82 6.26 -2.35
N ALA A 122 -9.42 6.35 -1.07
CA ALA A 122 -8.07 5.98 -0.64
C ALA A 122 -7.78 4.48 -0.83
N PHE A 123 -8.75 3.62 -0.60
CA PHE A 123 -8.61 2.17 -0.78
C PHE A 123 -8.49 1.80 -2.26
N ASP A 124 -9.28 2.44 -3.12
CA ASP A 124 -9.15 2.27 -4.57
C ASP A 124 -7.75 2.72 -5.06
N TRP A 125 -7.26 3.83 -4.53
CA TRP A 125 -5.92 4.33 -4.84
C TRP A 125 -4.83 3.39 -4.33
N ALA A 126 -4.96 2.88 -3.09
CA ALA A 126 -4.03 1.93 -2.51
C ALA A 126 -3.98 0.62 -3.32
N HIS A 127 -5.13 0.09 -3.72
CA HIS A 127 -5.21 -1.09 -4.56
C HIS A 127 -4.58 -0.85 -5.94
N LEU A 128 -4.86 0.31 -6.56
CA LEU A 128 -4.27 0.67 -7.84
C LEU A 128 -2.75 0.73 -7.77
N LEU A 129 -2.19 1.45 -6.80
CA LEU A 129 -0.74 1.57 -6.66
C LEU A 129 -0.06 0.23 -6.32
N ALA A 130 -0.74 -0.62 -5.55
CA ALA A 130 -0.19 -1.91 -5.13
C ALA A 130 -0.13 -2.93 -6.27
N PHE A 131 -1.19 -3.02 -7.09
CA PHE A 131 -1.38 -4.11 -8.05
C PHE A 131 -1.49 -3.68 -9.51
N HIS A 132 -1.88 -2.43 -9.76
CA HIS A 132 -2.10 -1.90 -11.11
C HIS A 132 -1.43 -0.53 -11.35
N PRO A 133 -0.17 -0.30 -10.92
CA PRO A 133 0.44 1.04 -10.99
C PRO A 133 0.52 1.60 -12.41
N LYS A 134 0.54 0.74 -13.44
CA LYS A 134 0.50 1.15 -14.83
C LYS A 134 -0.83 1.80 -15.25
N ASP A 135 -1.90 1.55 -14.51
CA ASP A 135 -3.23 2.08 -14.78
C ASP A 135 -3.48 3.43 -14.06
N ALA A 136 -2.47 3.94 -13.34
CA ALA A 136 -2.55 5.26 -12.72
C ALA A 136 -2.82 6.34 -13.78
N SER A 137 -3.79 7.19 -13.51
CA SER A 137 -4.26 8.20 -14.46
C SER A 137 -4.67 9.49 -13.74
N PRO A 138 -4.74 10.62 -14.44
CA PRO A 138 -5.30 11.86 -13.89
C PRO A 138 -6.73 11.67 -13.36
N GLN A 139 -7.52 10.78 -13.97
CA GLN A 139 -8.88 10.48 -13.51
C GLN A 139 -8.88 9.79 -12.14
N ALA A 140 -7.95 8.85 -11.90
CA ALA A 140 -7.83 8.18 -10.60
C ALA A 140 -7.44 9.17 -9.49
N ILE A 141 -6.56 10.13 -9.79
CA ILE A 141 -6.24 11.24 -8.86
C ILE A 141 -7.47 12.14 -8.67
N GLY A 142 -8.24 12.39 -9.72
CA GLY A 142 -9.48 13.19 -9.66
C GLY A 142 -10.54 12.58 -8.71
N HIS A 143 -10.57 11.27 -8.53
CA HIS A 143 -11.44 10.63 -7.53
C HIS A 143 -11.03 10.98 -6.10
N LEU A 144 -9.73 11.04 -5.81
CA LEU A 144 -9.22 11.47 -4.51
C LEU A 144 -9.56 12.95 -4.24
N ASP A 145 -9.35 13.83 -5.22
CA ASP A 145 -9.70 15.24 -5.12
C ASP A 145 -11.22 15.42 -4.89
N ALA A 146 -12.05 14.72 -5.64
CA ALA A 146 -13.51 14.72 -5.48
C ALA A 146 -13.96 14.19 -4.11
N ALA A 147 -13.20 13.28 -3.52
CA ALA A 147 -13.42 12.75 -2.18
C ALA A 147 -12.90 13.67 -1.06
N GLY A 148 -12.31 14.82 -1.39
CA GLY A 148 -11.80 15.81 -0.45
C GLY A 148 -10.37 15.59 0.03
N TRP A 149 -9.55 14.83 -0.70
CA TRP A 149 -8.12 14.71 -0.42
C TRP A 149 -7.39 15.94 -0.98
N SER A 150 -6.60 16.61 -0.16
CA SER A 150 -5.72 17.68 -0.62
C SER A 150 -4.55 17.12 -1.43
N ALA A 151 -3.92 17.94 -2.28
CA ALA A 151 -2.74 17.53 -3.04
C ALA A 151 -1.61 17.02 -2.13
N THR A 152 -1.41 17.62 -0.95
CA THR A 152 -0.43 17.19 0.03
C THR A 152 -0.78 15.82 0.62
N ASP A 153 -2.05 15.60 0.94
CA ASP A 153 -2.50 14.33 1.51
C ASP A 153 -2.45 13.20 0.47
N ILE A 154 -2.73 13.48 -0.81
CA ILE A 154 -2.56 12.52 -1.92
C ILE A 154 -1.09 12.06 -2.03
N VAL A 155 -0.15 12.98 -1.90
CA VAL A 155 1.29 12.64 -1.87
C VAL A 155 1.61 11.78 -0.66
N SER A 156 1.15 12.16 0.54
CA SER A 156 1.38 11.40 1.77
C SER A 156 0.76 9.99 1.72
N LEU A 157 -0.46 9.88 1.21
CA LEU A 157 -1.15 8.60 0.97
C LEU A 157 -0.35 7.73 -0.01
N SER A 158 0.11 8.31 -1.11
CA SER A 158 0.89 7.57 -2.11
C SER A 158 2.23 7.08 -1.55
N GLN A 159 2.89 7.90 -0.73
CA GLN A 159 4.12 7.53 -0.02
C GLN A 159 3.86 6.42 1.00
N LEU A 160 2.74 6.49 1.74
CA LEU A 160 2.35 5.44 2.69
C LEU A 160 2.14 4.11 1.97
N VAL A 161 1.38 4.08 0.88
CA VAL A 161 1.14 2.84 0.11
C VAL A 161 2.44 2.29 -0.47
N ALA A 162 3.33 3.14 -1.00
CA ALA A 162 4.63 2.72 -1.51
C ALA A 162 5.52 2.13 -0.39
N PHE A 163 5.52 2.77 0.78
CA PHE A 163 6.24 2.26 1.95
C PHE A 163 5.68 0.91 2.42
N LEU A 164 4.36 0.76 2.53
CA LEU A 164 3.72 -0.50 2.89
C LEU A 164 4.08 -1.61 1.90
N ALA A 165 4.04 -1.32 0.60
CA ALA A 165 4.45 -2.28 -0.43
C ALA A 165 5.91 -2.75 -0.26
N PHE A 166 6.82 -1.85 0.14
CA PHE A 166 8.19 -2.19 0.49
C PHE A 166 8.25 -3.01 1.79
N GLN A 167 7.64 -2.52 2.87
CA GLN A 167 7.69 -3.11 4.21
C GLN A 167 7.18 -4.56 4.19
N LEU A 168 6.00 -4.78 3.60
CA LEU A 168 5.37 -6.10 3.55
C LEU A 168 6.21 -7.12 2.78
N ARG A 169 6.79 -6.71 1.65
CA ARG A 169 7.67 -7.61 0.86
C ARG A 169 8.96 -7.93 1.58
N VAL A 170 9.56 -6.95 2.27
CA VAL A 170 10.79 -7.18 3.04
C VAL A 170 10.48 -8.07 4.25
N ALA A 171 9.41 -7.82 5.00
CA ALA A 171 9.01 -8.65 6.12
C ALA A 171 8.76 -10.10 5.68
N HIS A 172 8.04 -10.31 4.58
CA HIS A 172 7.84 -11.65 4.02
C HIS A 172 9.16 -12.32 3.61
N GLY A 173 10.04 -11.61 2.89
CA GLY A 173 11.34 -12.17 2.51
C GLY A 173 12.20 -12.57 3.71
N LEU A 174 12.17 -11.80 4.79
CA LEU A 174 12.89 -12.11 6.03
C LEU A 174 12.26 -13.30 6.78
N SER A 175 10.94 -13.45 6.78
CA SER A 175 10.28 -14.62 7.37
C SER A 175 10.60 -15.90 6.60
N VAL A 176 10.70 -15.83 5.27
CA VAL A 176 11.20 -16.96 4.46
C VAL A 176 12.62 -17.33 4.84
N LEU A 177 13.52 -16.36 4.96
CA LEU A 177 14.92 -16.59 5.38
C LEU A 177 15.02 -17.16 6.80
N ALA A 178 14.13 -16.76 7.69
CA ALA A 178 14.06 -17.28 9.05
C ALA A 178 13.43 -18.68 9.13
N GLY A 179 12.85 -19.20 8.05
CA GLY A 179 12.10 -20.46 8.03
C GLY A 179 10.75 -20.37 8.76
N SER A 180 10.25 -19.17 9.00
CA SER A 180 9.00 -18.90 9.71
C SER A 180 7.87 -18.40 8.81
N ALA A 181 8.09 -18.32 7.49
CA ALA A 181 7.06 -17.90 6.56
C ALA A 181 5.86 -18.86 6.63
N PRO A 182 4.63 -18.32 6.68
CA PRO A 182 3.45 -19.14 6.47
C PRO A 182 3.55 -19.80 5.07
N SER A 183 3.00 -20.99 4.94
CA SER A 183 2.90 -21.64 3.63
C SER A 183 2.21 -20.67 2.67
N ALA A 184 2.85 -20.43 1.53
CA ALA A 184 2.24 -19.58 0.51
C ALA A 184 0.83 -20.11 0.21
N PRO A 185 -0.20 -19.27 0.18
CA PRO A 185 -1.51 -19.73 -0.26
C PRO A 185 -1.33 -20.33 -1.65
N GLU A 186 -1.95 -21.48 -1.88
CA GLU A 186 -1.98 -22.07 -3.23
C GLU A 186 -2.60 -21.01 -4.15
N THR A 187 -1.75 -20.36 -4.91
CA THR A 187 -2.22 -19.42 -5.92
C THR A 187 -2.89 -20.24 -7.01
N THR A 188 -4.21 -20.33 -6.93
CA THR A 188 -5.04 -20.93 -7.98
C THR A 188 -5.12 -20.07 -9.25
N ASN A 189 -4.37 -18.98 -9.30
CA ASN A 189 -4.22 -18.21 -10.53
C ASN A 189 -3.15 -18.86 -11.41
N PRO A 190 -3.54 -19.60 -12.45
CA PRO A 190 -2.58 -20.05 -13.44
C PRO A 190 -1.94 -18.78 -14.03
N ARG A 191 -0.62 -18.69 -13.92
CA ARG A 191 0.15 -17.71 -14.67
C ARG A 191 -0.29 -17.83 -16.12
N PRO A 192 -0.73 -16.75 -16.79
CA PRO A 192 -1.07 -16.84 -18.20
C PRO A 192 0.10 -17.49 -18.93
N GLU A 193 -0.17 -18.55 -19.66
CA GLU A 193 0.84 -19.34 -20.40
C GLU A 193 1.52 -18.51 -21.51
N GLN A 194 0.94 -17.35 -21.81
CA GLN A 194 1.49 -16.39 -22.77
C GLN A 194 1.63 -15.04 -22.06
N THR A 195 2.88 -14.61 -21.85
CA THR A 195 3.17 -13.18 -21.71
C THR A 195 2.68 -12.53 -23.00
N PRO A 196 1.70 -11.61 -22.96
CA PRO A 196 1.36 -10.85 -24.14
C PRO A 196 2.65 -10.23 -24.67
N GLU A 197 2.96 -10.42 -25.95
CA GLU A 197 4.02 -9.65 -26.58
C GLU A 197 3.68 -8.17 -26.35
N TRP A 198 4.50 -7.53 -25.51
CA TRP A 198 4.32 -6.11 -25.24
C TRP A 198 4.78 -5.35 -26.48
N GLU A 199 3.83 -4.89 -27.27
CA GLU A 199 4.10 -3.89 -28.29
C GLU A 199 4.08 -2.52 -27.62
N PRO A 200 5.16 -1.72 -27.73
CA PRO A 200 5.14 -0.35 -27.26
C PRO A 200 4.01 0.38 -28.00
N GLY A 201 2.95 0.76 -27.27
CA GLY A 201 1.92 1.61 -27.83
C GLY A 201 2.54 2.92 -28.30
N GLU A 202 2.10 3.45 -29.45
CA GLU A 202 2.41 4.80 -29.87
C GLU A 202 1.79 5.78 -28.85
N GLY A 203 2.63 6.34 -28.01
CA GLY A 203 2.26 7.33 -27.01
C GLY A 203 2.85 7.01 -25.65
N THR A 204 3.83 7.75 -25.23
CA THR A 204 4.29 7.77 -23.84
C THR A 204 3.17 8.34 -22.98
N LEU A 205 2.79 7.62 -21.91
CA LEU A 205 1.87 8.09 -20.87
C LEU A 205 2.37 9.36 -20.15
N VAL A 206 3.61 9.69 -20.34
CA VAL A 206 4.23 10.96 -19.93
C VAL A 206 4.35 11.81 -21.19
N PRO A 207 3.66 12.96 -21.28
CA PRO A 207 3.97 13.91 -22.34
C PRO A 207 5.47 14.15 -22.31
N ASP A 208 6.10 14.33 -23.47
CA ASP A 208 7.51 14.70 -23.59
C ASP A 208 7.74 16.00 -22.79
N VAL A 209 7.88 15.82 -21.49
CA VAL A 209 8.42 16.84 -20.61
C VAL A 209 9.91 16.80 -20.87
N VAL A 210 10.37 17.67 -21.75
CA VAL A 210 11.78 17.98 -21.88
C VAL A 210 12.21 18.49 -20.52
N ILE A 211 12.78 17.61 -19.70
CA ILE A 211 13.37 17.98 -18.41
C ILE A 211 14.77 18.47 -18.73
N ASP A 212 14.87 19.66 -19.35
CA ASP A 212 16.14 20.25 -19.73
C ASP A 212 17.03 20.65 -18.53
N ASP A 213 16.46 20.75 -17.32
CA ASP A 213 17.15 21.21 -16.12
C ASP A 213 17.23 20.18 -14.99
N TRP A 214 17.01 18.88 -15.25
CA TRP A 214 17.15 17.86 -14.20
C TRP A 214 18.62 17.49 -13.98
N VAL A 215 19.30 18.23 -13.12
CA VAL A 215 20.60 17.85 -12.60
C VAL A 215 20.40 16.59 -11.74
N ARG A 216 20.87 15.46 -12.22
CA ARG A 216 20.86 14.20 -11.45
C ARG A 216 21.79 14.36 -10.26
N PRO A 217 21.30 14.34 -9.01
CA PRO A 217 22.12 14.62 -7.83
C PRO A 217 23.21 13.57 -7.55
N TRP A 218 23.20 12.46 -8.27
CA TRP A 218 24.19 11.38 -8.14
C TRP A 218 25.29 11.36 -9.22
N ASN A 219 25.40 12.40 -10.03
CA ASN A 219 26.45 12.56 -11.05
C ASN A 219 27.52 13.59 -10.66
N SER A 220 27.68 13.87 -9.35
CA SER A 220 28.79 14.72 -8.83
C SER A 220 29.83 13.86 -8.13
#